data_91815b68a8b16bbef9c742f257d81c3b
#
_entry.id   91815b68a8b16bbef9c742f257d81c3b
#
_cell.length_a   1.000
_cell.length_b   1.000
_cell.length_c   1.000
_cell.angle_alpha   90.00
_cell.angle_beta   90.00
_cell.angle_gamma   90.00
#
_symmetry.space_group_name_H-M   'P 1'
#
loop_
_entity.id
_entity.type
_entity.pdbx_description
1 polymer ?
#
loop_
_entity_poly.entity_id
_entity_poly.type
_entity_poly.pdbx_seq_one_letter_code
_entity_poly.pdbx_strand_id
1 'polypeptide(L)'
;MDKRKAPRPFSFRLGLFARTNLYITVVVVAVLVLVCILLANSLVYPGIQKDKVLNEEAVNQLATLFANKYASVFNQSKLLHTQEHVAERIVSFQRSGEDFFSLEDIRFFNSYLTAVRYADEDILDAVIIPMESSNIFFTSARAARRMKISFADDTLPVIQELIHTDQRIRVTYSSEQDYLVPGDTELVTFAIKIFNPDGIFQEDLVGVMLINYPLSVFSDAYRKLGNLSGGSVYALNRENMIFFSTSHEHLGSSFDPALEENAEVTT
;
A
#
# COMPACT_ATOMS: atom_id res chain seq x y z
N MET A 1 12.26 3.82 -88.99
CA MET A 1 12.13 4.92 -87.97
C MET A 1 10.72 4.89 -87.45
N ASP A 2 10.51 4.23 -86.32
CA ASP A 2 9.19 4.02 -85.77
C ASP A 2 8.88 5.09 -84.71
N LYS A 3 7.93 5.95 -85.02
CA LYS A 3 7.51 7.05 -84.12
C LYS A 3 6.58 6.49 -83.04
N ARG A 4 7.14 6.17 -81.91
CA ARG A 4 6.35 5.83 -80.66
C ARG A 4 5.43 7.00 -80.34
N LYS A 5 4.12 6.81 -80.48
CA LYS A 5 3.07 7.72 -79.99
C LYS A 5 3.13 7.81 -78.49
N ALA A 6 3.33 9.02 -77.94
CA ALA A 6 3.26 9.26 -76.51
C ALA A 6 1.86 8.93 -75.98
N PRO A 7 1.76 8.36 -74.78
CA PRO A 7 0.47 8.06 -74.21
C PRO A 7 -0.30 9.33 -73.86
N ARG A 8 -1.54 9.43 -74.33
CA ARG A 8 -2.45 10.54 -74.04
C ARG A 8 -2.78 10.57 -72.55
N PRO A 9 -2.75 11.73 -71.87
CA PRO A 9 -3.15 11.84 -70.49
C PRO A 9 -4.63 11.48 -70.35
N PHE A 10 -4.93 10.51 -69.46
CA PHE A 10 -6.29 10.07 -69.14
C PHE A 10 -7.01 11.23 -68.44
N SER A 11 -7.77 12.06 -69.17
CA SER A 11 -8.60 13.10 -68.58
C SER A 11 -9.91 12.46 -68.11
N PHE A 12 -9.99 12.16 -66.80
CA PHE A 12 -11.20 11.70 -66.14
C PHE A 12 -12.24 12.82 -66.11
N ARG A 13 -13.05 12.96 -67.17
CA ARG A 13 -14.22 13.88 -67.18
C ARG A 13 -15.36 13.17 -66.45
N LEU A 14 -15.42 13.39 -65.12
CA LEU A 14 -16.60 13.05 -64.36
C LEU A 14 -17.81 13.76 -64.90
N GLY A 15 -18.87 13.03 -65.28
CA GLY A 15 -20.16 13.61 -65.71
C GLY A 15 -20.75 14.50 -64.61
N LEU A 16 -21.61 15.44 -64.95
CA LEU A 16 -22.19 16.41 -64.02
C LEU A 16 -22.77 15.72 -62.75
N PHE A 17 -23.48 14.60 -62.96
CA PHE A 17 -24.08 13.78 -61.86
C PHE A 17 -23.00 13.24 -60.90
N ALA A 18 -21.89 12.73 -61.40
CA ALA A 18 -20.80 12.22 -60.61
C ALA A 18 -20.10 13.30 -59.79
N ARG A 19 -19.99 14.51 -60.36
CA ARG A 19 -19.44 15.68 -59.62
C ARG A 19 -20.36 16.10 -58.48
N THR A 20 -21.66 16.18 -58.73
CA THR A 20 -22.65 16.56 -57.73
C THR A 20 -22.66 15.55 -56.55
N ASN A 21 -22.66 14.24 -56.85
CA ASN A 21 -22.58 13.22 -55.83
C ASN A 21 -21.25 13.29 -55.03
N LEU A 22 -20.12 13.57 -55.69
CA LEU A 22 -18.84 13.74 -55.01
C LEU A 22 -18.88 14.94 -54.05
N TYR A 23 -19.46 16.08 -54.44
CA TYR A 23 -19.62 17.24 -53.56
C TYR A 23 -20.51 16.93 -52.37
N ILE A 24 -21.65 16.28 -52.59
CA ILE A 24 -22.55 15.86 -51.48
C ILE A 24 -21.80 14.93 -50.51
N THR A 25 -21.08 13.95 -51.04
CA THR A 25 -20.33 13.01 -50.20
C THR A 25 -19.26 13.73 -49.38
N VAL A 26 -18.51 14.65 -49.98
CA VAL A 26 -17.48 15.42 -49.26
C VAL A 26 -18.11 16.29 -48.17
N VAL A 27 -19.25 16.93 -48.44
CA VAL A 27 -19.95 17.78 -47.47
C VAL A 27 -20.46 16.89 -46.28
N VAL A 28 -21.09 15.74 -46.58
CA VAL A 28 -21.57 14.82 -45.56
C VAL A 28 -20.43 14.30 -44.67
N VAL A 29 -19.30 13.91 -45.27
CA VAL A 29 -18.12 13.47 -44.53
C VAL A 29 -17.56 14.62 -43.68
N ALA A 30 -17.46 15.84 -44.22
CA ALA A 30 -16.98 17.00 -43.46
C ALA A 30 -17.89 17.31 -42.25
N VAL A 31 -19.22 17.24 -42.42
CA VAL A 31 -20.19 17.43 -41.34
C VAL A 31 -20.06 16.31 -40.26
N LEU A 32 -19.92 15.06 -40.70
CA LEU A 32 -19.71 13.93 -39.77
C LEU A 32 -18.41 14.12 -38.97
N VAL A 33 -17.31 14.49 -39.60
CA VAL A 33 -16.03 14.75 -38.90
C VAL A 33 -16.19 15.90 -37.91
N LEU A 34 -16.88 16.97 -38.29
CA LEU A 34 -17.13 18.11 -37.41
C LEU A 34 -17.95 17.72 -36.20
N VAL A 35 -19.03 16.92 -36.40
CA VAL A 35 -19.85 16.40 -35.32
C VAL A 35 -19.03 15.48 -34.39
N CYS A 36 -18.21 14.60 -34.95
CA CYS A 36 -17.31 13.75 -34.13
C CYS A 36 -16.32 14.57 -33.26
N ILE A 37 -15.73 15.64 -33.86
CA ILE A 37 -14.84 16.53 -33.11
C ILE A 37 -15.60 17.28 -32.01
N LEU A 38 -16.81 17.76 -32.26
CA LEU A 38 -17.62 18.44 -31.27
C LEU A 38 -18.04 17.48 -30.13
N LEU A 39 -18.42 16.25 -30.46
CA LEU A 39 -18.74 15.24 -29.47
C LEU A 39 -17.51 14.84 -28.64
N ALA A 40 -16.36 14.67 -29.27
CA ALA A 40 -15.11 14.39 -28.55
C ALA A 40 -14.77 15.50 -27.57
N ASN A 41 -14.85 16.76 -28.01
CA ASN A 41 -14.52 17.91 -27.16
C ASN A 41 -15.55 18.19 -26.07
N SER A 42 -16.84 17.91 -26.30
CA SER A 42 -17.90 18.26 -25.36
C SER A 42 -18.24 17.16 -24.35
N LEU A 43 -18.00 15.90 -24.69
CA LEU A 43 -18.38 14.76 -23.85
C LEU A 43 -17.19 13.93 -23.37
N VAL A 44 -16.27 13.59 -24.28
CA VAL A 44 -15.15 12.68 -23.98
C VAL A 44 -14.06 13.38 -23.18
N TYR A 45 -13.63 14.55 -23.63
CA TYR A 45 -12.53 15.29 -23.00
C TYR A 45 -12.83 15.76 -21.56
N PRO A 46 -14.01 16.34 -21.26
CA PRO A 46 -14.39 16.65 -19.88
C PRO A 46 -14.57 15.42 -19.00
N GLY A 47 -15.04 14.31 -19.59
CA GLY A 47 -15.14 13.03 -18.86
C GLY A 47 -13.78 12.53 -18.39
N ILE A 48 -12.81 12.47 -19.29
CA ILE A 48 -11.43 12.04 -18.97
C ILE A 48 -10.79 12.97 -17.93
N GLN A 49 -10.95 14.30 -18.07
CA GLN A 49 -10.42 15.23 -17.07
C GLN A 49 -11.06 15.07 -15.70
N LYS A 50 -12.38 14.85 -15.64
CA LYS A 50 -13.08 14.59 -14.39
C LYS A 50 -12.59 13.32 -13.73
N ASP A 51 -12.40 12.26 -14.49
CA ASP A 51 -11.89 10.97 -13.97
C ASP A 51 -10.44 11.13 -13.46
N LYS A 52 -9.59 11.90 -14.16
CA LYS A 52 -8.24 12.21 -13.69
C LYS A 52 -8.25 12.95 -12.34
N VAL A 53 -9.06 14.00 -12.22
CA VAL A 53 -9.18 14.77 -10.97
C VAL A 53 -9.70 13.90 -9.82
N LEU A 54 -10.68 13.04 -10.08
CA LEU A 54 -11.20 12.11 -9.07
C LEU A 54 -10.15 11.09 -8.64
N ASN A 55 -9.34 10.59 -9.58
CA ASN A 55 -8.25 9.67 -9.28
C ASN A 55 -7.17 10.34 -8.41
N GLU A 56 -6.74 11.55 -8.78
CA GLU A 56 -5.78 12.33 -7.99
C GLU A 56 -6.29 12.60 -6.57
N GLU A 57 -7.57 12.96 -6.43
CA GLU A 57 -8.18 13.17 -5.12
C GLU A 57 -8.21 11.88 -4.28
N ALA A 58 -8.55 10.74 -4.90
CA ALA A 58 -8.56 9.44 -4.25
C ALA A 58 -7.17 9.02 -3.77
N VAL A 59 -6.15 9.19 -4.60
CA VAL A 59 -4.75 8.91 -4.24
C VAL A 59 -4.31 9.81 -3.08
N ASN A 60 -4.63 11.11 -3.12
CA ASN A 60 -4.29 12.05 -2.05
C ASN A 60 -4.98 11.70 -0.72
N GLN A 61 -6.24 11.28 -0.76
CA GLN A 61 -6.96 10.86 0.45
C GLN A 61 -6.38 9.55 1.01
N LEU A 62 -6.02 8.59 0.14
CA LEU A 62 -5.35 7.37 0.56
C LEU A 62 -3.97 7.66 1.16
N ALA A 63 -3.19 8.54 0.54
CA ALA A 63 -1.90 8.98 1.09
C ALA A 63 -2.06 9.65 2.46
N THR A 64 -3.09 10.49 2.62
CA THR A 64 -3.44 11.12 3.90
C THR A 64 -3.81 10.08 4.96
N LEU A 65 -4.58 9.06 4.59
CA LEU A 65 -4.92 7.95 5.50
C LEU A 65 -3.65 7.22 5.97
N PHE A 66 -2.76 6.85 5.04
CA PHE A 66 -1.48 6.22 5.40
C PHE A 66 -0.62 7.12 6.29
N ALA A 67 -0.53 8.41 5.97
CA ALA A 67 0.21 9.37 6.79
C ALA A 67 -0.35 9.48 8.22
N ASN A 68 -1.67 9.49 8.37
CA ASN A 68 -2.33 9.51 9.67
C ASN A 68 -2.07 8.22 10.47
N LYS A 69 -2.16 7.04 9.82
CA LYS A 69 -1.84 5.77 10.47
C LYS A 69 -0.37 5.69 10.87
N TYR A 70 0.53 6.12 9.99
CA TYR A 70 1.96 6.22 10.31
C TYR A 70 2.22 7.18 11.50
N ALA A 71 1.58 8.34 11.53
CA ALA A 71 1.72 9.30 12.64
C ALA A 71 1.20 8.71 13.96
N SER A 72 0.08 7.97 13.93
CA SER A 72 -0.43 7.25 15.10
C SER A 72 0.59 6.24 15.61
N VAL A 73 1.09 5.38 14.73
CA VAL A 73 2.11 4.37 15.05
C VAL A 73 3.41 5.02 15.54
N PHE A 74 3.83 6.13 14.93
CA PHE A 74 5.01 6.89 15.36
C PHE A 74 4.85 7.44 16.79
N ASN A 75 3.67 7.91 17.14
CA ASN A 75 3.38 8.36 18.50
C ASN A 75 3.42 7.18 19.49
N GLN A 76 2.87 6.03 19.14
CA GLN A 76 2.99 4.81 19.95
C GLN A 76 4.46 4.39 20.13
N SER A 77 5.27 4.48 19.07
CA SER A 77 6.72 4.22 19.15
C SER A 77 7.43 5.15 20.14
N LYS A 78 7.06 6.43 20.19
CA LYS A 78 7.60 7.35 21.20
C LYS A 78 7.21 6.95 22.62
N LEU A 79 5.96 6.56 22.84
CA LEU A 79 5.47 6.14 24.15
C LEU A 79 6.21 4.89 24.66
N LEU A 80 6.52 3.93 23.78
CA LEU A 80 7.34 2.75 24.11
C LEU A 80 8.65 3.10 24.81
N HIS A 81 9.27 4.23 24.41
CA HIS A 81 10.60 4.62 24.89
C HIS A 81 10.57 5.66 26.02
N THR A 82 9.47 6.43 26.16
CA THR A 82 9.48 7.61 27.03
C THR A 82 8.57 7.53 28.25
N GLN A 83 7.45 6.84 28.17
CA GLN A 83 6.41 6.93 29.21
C GLN A 83 5.94 5.58 29.76
N GLU A 84 6.01 4.53 28.95
CA GLU A 84 5.32 3.27 29.29
C GLU A 84 6.24 2.20 29.90
N HIS A 85 7.51 2.48 30.11
CA HIS A 85 8.49 1.54 30.69
C HIS A 85 8.57 0.18 30.01
N VAL A 86 8.03 0.04 28.78
CA VAL A 86 7.98 -1.23 28.04
C VAL A 86 9.40 -1.75 27.79
N ALA A 87 10.28 -0.89 27.27
CA ALA A 87 11.67 -1.26 27.01
C ALA A 87 12.42 -1.62 28.29
N GLU A 88 12.24 -0.83 29.38
CA GLU A 88 12.86 -1.08 30.69
C GLU A 88 12.45 -2.45 31.26
N ARG A 89 11.18 -2.81 31.14
CA ARG A 89 10.68 -4.12 31.61
C ARG A 89 11.28 -5.28 30.81
N ILE A 90 11.39 -5.14 29.48
CA ILE A 90 12.04 -6.15 28.64
C ILE A 90 13.52 -6.30 29.04
N VAL A 91 14.25 -5.18 29.20
CA VAL A 91 15.66 -5.19 29.63
C VAL A 91 15.82 -5.78 31.03
N SER A 92 14.94 -5.43 31.98
CA SER A 92 14.95 -5.98 33.32
C SER A 92 14.76 -7.51 33.31
N PHE A 93 13.85 -8.00 32.49
CA PHE A 93 13.62 -9.43 32.30
C PHE A 93 14.87 -10.12 31.72
N GLN A 94 15.46 -9.58 30.65
CA GLN A 94 16.68 -10.14 30.04
C GLN A 94 17.85 -10.20 31.04
N ARG A 95 17.99 -9.18 31.90
CA ARG A 95 19.04 -9.12 32.94
C ARG A 95 18.78 -10.08 34.12
N SER A 96 17.52 -10.42 34.39
CA SER A 96 17.20 -11.34 35.51
C SER A 96 17.64 -12.78 35.23
N GLY A 97 17.79 -13.17 33.99
CA GLY A 97 18.09 -14.53 33.58
C GLY A 97 16.93 -15.50 33.82
N GLU A 98 15.71 -15.00 34.03
CA GLU A 98 14.53 -15.82 34.23
C GLU A 98 14.01 -16.34 32.88
N ASP A 99 13.46 -17.54 32.86
CA ASP A 99 12.90 -18.15 31.65
C ASP A 99 11.53 -17.57 31.28
N PHE A 100 10.81 -16.96 32.24
CA PHE A 100 9.45 -16.47 32.04
C PHE A 100 9.22 -15.12 32.70
N PHE A 101 8.46 -14.26 32.03
CA PHE A 101 8.01 -13.00 32.62
C PHE A 101 7.12 -13.20 33.85
N SER A 102 7.23 -12.28 34.79
CA SER A 102 6.36 -12.28 35.98
C SER A 102 4.88 -12.08 35.59
N LEU A 103 3.95 -12.47 36.43
CA LEU A 103 2.53 -12.22 36.24
C LEU A 103 2.21 -10.72 36.14
N GLU A 104 2.98 -9.88 36.81
CA GLU A 104 2.84 -8.44 36.76
C GLU A 104 3.23 -7.90 35.39
N ASP A 105 4.36 -8.37 34.84
CA ASP A 105 4.81 -7.96 33.51
C ASP A 105 3.84 -8.44 32.42
N ILE A 106 3.34 -9.66 32.51
CA ILE A 106 2.32 -10.18 31.59
C ILE A 106 1.06 -9.30 31.61
N ARG A 107 0.60 -8.90 32.81
CA ARG A 107 -0.56 -8.00 32.94
C ARG A 107 -0.26 -6.62 32.37
N PHE A 108 0.93 -6.10 32.62
CA PHE A 108 1.38 -4.81 32.08
C PHE A 108 1.39 -4.83 30.56
N PHE A 109 2.06 -5.79 29.92
CA PHE A 109 2.13 -5.87 28.45
C PHE A 109 0.74 -6.06 27.83
N ASN A 110 -0.11 -6.89 28.39
CA ASN A 110 -1.48 -7.08 27.91
C ASN A 110 -2.31 -5.79 28.03
N SER A 111 -2.15 -5.05 29.13
CA SER A 111 -2.83 -3.77 29.36
C SER A 111 -2.37 -2.72 28.36
N TYR A 112 -1.06 -2.64 28.15
CA TYR A 112 -0.43 -1.72 27.20
C TYR A 112 -0.90 -2.00 25.76
N LEU A 113 -0.80 -3.25 25.29
CA LEU A 113 -1.26 -3.64 23.96
C LEU A 113 -2.75 -3.39 23.76
N THR A 114 -3.54 -3.61 24.82
CA THR A 114 -4.98 -3.32 24.81
C THR A 114 -5.21 -1.80 24.63
N ALA A 115 -4.46 -0.96 25.33
CA ALA A 115 -4.55 0.49 25.17
C ALA A 115 -4.14 0.94 23.76
N VAL A 116 -3.07 0.39 23.20
CA VAL A 116 -2.64 0.64 21.82
C VAL A 116 -3.76 0.30 20.83
N ARG A 117 -4.36 -0.85 20.96
CA ARG A 117 -5.46 -1.28 20.09
C ARG A 117 -6.68 -0.40 20.21
N TYR A 118 -7.03 0.07 21.41
CA TYR A 118 -8.17 0.98 21.60
C TYR A 118 -7.88 2.43 21.19
N ALA A 119 -6.61 2.81 21.03
CA ALA A 119 -6.25 4.13 20.52
C ALA A 119 -6.61 4.34 19.05
N ASP A 120 -6.73 3.25 18.28
CA ASP A 120 -7.18 3.26 16.90
C ASP A 120 -8.02 2.00 16.63
N GLU A 121 -9.32 2.19 16.36
CA GLU A 121 -10.28 1.10 16.16
C GLU A 121 -9.99 0.22 14.92
N ASP A 122 -9.22 0.75 13.97
CA ASP A 122 -8.82 0.01 12.77
C ASP A 122 -7.67 -0.96 13.04
N ILE A 123 -7.02 -0.90 14.21
CA ILE A 123 -5.98 -1.88 14.58
C ILE A 123 -6.64 -3.25 14.80
N LEU A 124 -6.26 -4.20 13.98
CA LEU A 124 -6.69 -5.59 14.14
C LEU A 124 -5.96 -6.26 15.29
N ASP A 125 -4.63 -6.18 15.26
CA ASP A 125 -3.75 -6.86 16.21
C ASP A 125 -2.59 -5.95 16.60
N ALA A 126 -2.11 -6.12 17.83
CA ALA A 126 -0.87 -5.56 18.32
C ALA A 126 -0.07 -6.64 19.05
N VAL A 127 1.22 -6.70 18.79
CA VAL A 127 2.13 -7.75 19.26
C VAL A 127 3.42 -7.13 19.77
N ILE A 128 3.91 -7.57 20.93
CA ILE A 128 5.28 -7.29 21.41
C ILE A 128 6.04 -8.59 21.43
N ILE A 129 7.21 -8.56 20.84
CA ILE A 129 8.13 -9.68 20.70
C ILE A 129 9.44 -9.26 21.32
N PRO A 130 9.72 -9.63 22.59
CA PRO A 130 11.02 -9.43 23.21
C PRO A 130 12.07 -10.27 22.47
N MET A 131 13.23 -9.69 22.19
CA MET A 131 14.38 -10.46 21.67
C MET A 131 14.88 -11.42 22.78
N GLU A 132 15.47 -12.52 22.37
CA GLU A 132 16.03 -13.53 23.29
C GLU A 132 15.03 -14.16 24.28
N SER A 133 13.72 -14.07 23.98
CA SER A 133 12.67 -14.65 24.79
C SER A 133 11.70 -15.48 23.95
N SER A 134 11.23 -16.60 24.49
CA SER A 134 10.14 -17.37 23.89
C SER A 134 8.75 -16.78 24.15
N ASN A 135 8.68 -15.71 24.93
CA ASN A 135 7.41 -15.08 25.28
C ASN A 135 7.02 -14.05 24.23
N ILE A 136 5.75 -14.08 23.82
CA ILE A 136 5.15 -13.14 22.90
C ILE A 136 3.88 -12.59 23.54
N PHE A 137 3.77 -11.26 23.58
CA PHE A 137 2.58 -10.58 24.06
C PHE A 137 1.71 -10.18 22.89
N PHE A 138 0.41 -10.47 22.97
CA PHE A 138 -0.50 -10.33 21.86
C PHE A 138 -1.88 -9.87 22.29
N THR A 139 -2.47 -8.95 21.53
CA THR A 139 -3.88 -8.58 21.62
C THR A 139 -4.50 -8.52 20.23
N SER A 140 -5.76 -8.91 20.11
CA SER A 140 -6.50 -8.87 18.86
C SER A 140 -7.89 -8.30 19.04
N ALA A 141 -8.40 -7.63 18.01
CA ALA A 141 -9.81 -7.21 17.92
C ALA A 141 -10.75 -8.42 17.81
N ARG A 142 -10.26 -9.56 17.35
CA ARG A 142 -11.03 -10.79 17.20
C ARG A 142 -10.80 -11.70 18.41
N ALA A 143 -11.86 -11.95 19.16
CA ALA A 143 -11.81 -12.83 20.34
C ALA A 143 -11.28 -14.24 20.00
N ALA A 144 -10.52 -14.82 20.94
CA ALA A 144 -10.03 -16.20 20.91
C ALA A 144 -8.96 -16.56 19.84
N ARG A 145 -8.24 -15.59 19.29
CA ARG A 145 -7.07 -15.89 18.43
C ARG A 145 -5.89 -16.32 19.30
N ARG A 146 -5.20 -17.35 18.84
CA ARG A 146 -3.94 -17.82 19.43
C ARG A 146 -2.84 -17.66 18.39
N MET A 147 -1.68 -17.16 18.80
CA MET A 147 -0.52 -17.10 17.92
C MET A 147 0.03 -18.51 17.67
N LYS A 148 0.44 -18.75 16.44
CA LYS A 148 1.09 -20.00 16.00
C LYS A 148 2.55 -20.09 16.37
N ILE A 149 3.19 -18.98 16.69
CA ILE A 149 4.64 -18.88 16.69
C ILE A 149 5.21 -19.44 17.99
N SER A 150 5.99 -20.49 17.84
CA SER A 150 7.08 -20.85 18.72
C SER A 150 8.34 -20.16 18.18
N PHE A 151 8.89 -19.24 18.94
CA PHE A 151 10.03 -18.39 18.54
C PHE A 151 11.33 -19.15 18.28
N ALA A 152 11.34 -20.47 18.52
CA ALA A 152 12.55 -21.27 18.47
C ALA A 152 13.11 -21.48 17.05
N ASP A 153 12.27 -21.44 16.01
CA ASP A 153 12.72 -21.91 14.69
C ASP A 153 12.49 -20.96 13.51
N ASP A 154 11.57 -19.98 13.56
CA ASP A 154 11.28 -19.13 12.41
C ASP A 154 11.10 -17.67 12.84
N THR A 155 12.17 -16.91 12.77
CA THR A 155 12.08 -15.45 12.85
C THR A 155 11.22 -14.96 11.68
N LEU A 156 10.10 -14.28 12.01
CA LEU A 156 9.23 -13.70 10.99
C LEU A 156 10.04 -12.91 9.95
N PRO A 157 9.83 -13.09 8.66
CA PRO A 157 10.55 -12.35 7.62
C PRO A 157 10.53 -10.85 7.86
N VAL A 158 9.40 -10.32 8.32
CA VAL A 158 9.20 -8.91 8.70
C VAL A 158 10.17 -8.44 9.79
N ILE A 159 10.47 -9.29 10.76
CA ILE A 159 11.40 -8.97 11.86
C ILE A 159 12.84 -9.04 11.36
N GLN A 160 13.19 -10.09 10.61
CA GLN A 160 14.52 -10.20 10.03
C GLN A 160 14.85 -9.00 9.13
N GLU A 161 13.92 -8.63 8.27
CA GLU A 161 14.07 -7.45 7.42
C GLU A 161 14.20 -6.17 8.24
N LEU A 162 13.39 -6.00 9.31
CA LEU A 162 13.48 -4.82 10.17
C LEU A 162 14.84 -4.73 10.88
N ILE A 163 15.35 -5.83 11.41
CA ILE A 163 16.63 -5.86 12.13
C ILE A 163 17.78 -5.33 11.25
N HIS A 164 17.77 -5.69 9.97
CA HIS A 164 18.82 -5.31 9.02
C HIS A 164 18.69 -3.91 8.43
N THR A 165 17.66 -3.14 8.77
CA THR A 165 17.48 -1.76 8.29
C THR A 165 17.82 -0.75 9.38
N ASP A 166 18.21 0.47 9.00
CA ASP A 166 18.40 1.60 9.93
C ASP A 166 17.08 2.25 10.36
N GLN A 167 15.97 1.76 9.84
CA GLN A 167 14.65 2.33 10.14
C GLN A 167 14.18 1.90 11.52
N ARG A 168 13.59 2.84 12.27
CA ARG A 168 12.91 2.54 13.54
C ARG A 168 11.54 1.93 13.33
N ILE A 169 10.86 2.33 12.27
CA ILE A 169 9.53 1.86 11.89
C ILE A 169 9.59 1.45 10.42
N ARG A 170 9.16 0.24 10.14
CA ARG A 170 9.01 -0.29 8.79
C ARG A 170 7.55 -0.61 8.52
N VAL A 171 7.08 -0.29 7.33
CA VAL A 171 5.76 -0.69 6.84
C VAL A 171 5.95 -1.80 5.81
N THR A 172 5.17 -2.86 5.94
CA THR A 172 5.23 -3.99 5.02
C THR A 172 3.87 -4.66 4.87
N TYR A 173 3.71 -5.41 3.78
CA TYR A 173 2.61 -6.35 3.64
C TYR A 173 2.92 -7.63 4.42
N SER A 174 1.91 -8.19 5.06
CA SER A 174 1.97 -9.51 5.67
C SER A 174 0.60 -10.19 5.60
N SER A 175 0.58 -11.48 5.86
CA SER A 175 -0.61 -12.29 5.93
C SER A 175 -0.78 -12.85 7.33
N GLU A 176 -2.02 -13.06 7.79
CA GLU A 176 -2.29 -13.76 9.05
C GLU A 176 -1.68 -15.15 9.07
N GLN A 177 -1.50 -15.77 7.90
CA GLN A 177 -0.88 -17.10 7.78
C GLN A 177 0.59 -17.09 8.22
N ASP A 178 1.26 -15.93 8.15
CA ASP A 178 2.67 -15.82 8.45
C ASP A 178 2.96 -16.00 9.95
N TYR A 179 2.04 -15.57 10.83
CA TYR A 179 2.29 -15.61 12.27
C TYR A 179 1.06 -15.79 13.19
N LEU A 180 -0.16 -15.72 12.64
CA LEU A 180 -1.38 -15.89 13.42
C LEU A 180 -2.07 -17.23 13.12
N VAL A 181 -2.97 -17.64 14.00
CA VAL A 181 -3.83 -18.82 13.81
C VAL A 181 -4.70 -18.63 12.56
N PRO A 182 -5.08 -19.71 11.84
CA PRO A 182 -5.60 -19.66 10.48
C PRO A 182 -6.60 -18.54 10.24
N GLY A 183 -6.26 -17.64 9.35
CA GLY A 183 -7.06 -16.56 8.82
C GLY A 183 -6.45 -16.16 7.49
N ASP A 184 -7.30 -15.73 6.57
CA ASP A 184 -6.89 -15.29 5.22
C ASP A 184 -6.81 -13.75 5.14
N THR A 185 -6.69 -13.06 6.28
CA THR A 185 -6.68 -11.60 6.29
C THR A 185 -5.32 -11.09 5.84
N GLU A 186 -5.33 -10.30 4.79
CA GLU A 186 -4.19 -9.53 4.33
C GLU A 186 -4.00 -8.31 5.22
N LEU A 187 -2.75 -8.01 5.57
CA LEU A 187 -2.40 -7.02 6.57
C LEU A 187 -1.40 -6.00 6.02
N VAL A 188 -1.56 -4.77 6.46
CA VAL A 188 -0.49 -3.77 6.46
C VAL A 188 0.10 -3.76 7.87
N THR A 189 1.35 -4.19 7.99
CA THR A 189 2.06 -4.32 9.25
C THR A 189 3.06 -3.20 9.44
N PHE A 190 2.95 -2.50 10.56
CA PHE A 190 3.93 -1.55 11.04
C PHE A 190 4.80 -2.25 12.08
N ALA A 191 6.05 -2.48 11.74
CA ALA A 191 7.05 -3.07 12.63
C ALA A 191 7.90 -1.96 13.26
N ILE A 192 8.00 -1.96 14.59
CA ILE A 192 8.65 -0.93 15.39
C ILE A 192 9.78 -1.57 16.19
N LYS A 193 11.00 -1.04 16.10
CA LYS A 193 12.13 -1.44 16.94
C LYS A 193 11.95 -0.89 18.36
N ILE A 194 12.21 -1.74 19.36
CA ILE A 194 12.27 -1.37 20.77
C ILE A 194 13.74 -1.44 21.20
N PHE A 195 14.30 -0.31 21.57
CA PHE A 195 15.71 -0.21 21.98
C PHE A 195 15.86 -0.11 23.49
N ASN A 196 16.99 -0.57 23.99
CA ASN A 196 17.36 -0.41 25.38
C ASN A 196 17.51 1.09 25.72
N PRO A 197 16.73 1.63 26.68
CA PRO A 197 16.81 3.05 27.05
C PRO A 197 18.12 3.44 27.72
N ASP A 198 18.78 2.49 28.42
CA ASP A 198 20.05 2.69 29.12
C ASP A 198 21.27 2.44 28.23
N GLY A 199 21.09 2.03 26.98
CA GLY A 199 22.16 1.71 26.05
C GLY A 199 22.96 2.95 25.69
N ILE A 200 24.28 2.92 25.89
CA ILE A 200 25.23 3.98 25.48
C ILE A 200 25.21 4.15 23.95
N PHE A 201 24.87 3.08 23.24
CA PHE A 201 24.66 3.05 21.81
C PHE A 201 23.18 2.73 21.56
N GLN A 202 22.48 3.56 20.80
CA GLN A 202 21.07 3.37 20.42
C GLN A 202 20.82 2.08 19.60
N GLU A 203 21.73 1.11 19.65
CA GLU A 203 21.77 -0.07 18.79
C GLU A 203 21.35 -1.36 19.50
N ASP A 204 21.17 -1.34 20.82
CA ASP A 204 20.73 -2.54 21.55
C ASP A 204 19.24 -2.76 21.33
N LEU A 205 18.90 -3.51 20.30
CA LEU A 205 17.54 -3.94 20.01
C LEU A 205 17.09 -4.98 21.05
N VAL A 206 16.10 -4.64 21.85
CA VAL A 206 15.59 -5.52 22.92
C VAL A 206 14.25 -6.17 22.58
N GLY A 207 13.56 -5.64 21.56
CA GLY A 207 12.30 -6.20 21.13
C GLY A 207 11.78 -5.55 19.86
N VAL A 208 10.67 -6.09 19.36
CA VAL A 208 9.92 -5.54 18.23
C VAL A 208 8.45 -5.47 18.60
N MET A 209 7.79 -4.39 18.22
CA MET A 209 6.35 -4.28 18.28
C MET A 209 5.78 -4.29 16.87
N LEU A 210 4.75 -5.11 16.64
CA LEU A 210 4.00 -5.14 15.40
C LEU A 210 2.61 -4.57 15.63
N ILE A 211 2.17 -3.68 14.75
CA ILE A 211 0.80 -3.15 14.71
C ILE A 211 0.22 -3.48 13.34
N ASN A 212 -0.87 -4.23 13.34
CA ASN A 212 -1.47 -4.78 12.14
C ASN A 212 -2.81 -4.11 11.84
N TYR A 213 -2.93 -3.58 10.66
CA TYR A 213 -4.18 -3.09 10.08
C TYR A 213 -4.64 -4.05 8.99
N PRO A 214 -5.95 -4.40 8.94
CA PRO A 214 -6.48 -5.12 7.78
C PRO A 214 -6.26 -4.31 6.50
N LEU A 215 -5.82 -4.94 5.43
CA LEU A 215 -5.67 -4.29 4.13
C LEU A 215 -6.99 -3.65 3.67
N SER A 216 -8.13 -4.24 4.08
CA SER A 216 -9.47 -3.74 3.78
C SER A 216 -9.72 -2.31 4.27
N VAL A 217 -9.10 -1.86 5.36
CA VAL A 217 -9.21 -0.47 5.85
C VAL A 217 -8.83 0.53 4.76
N PHE A 218 -7.74 0.24 4.06
CA PHE A 218 -7.23 1.09 2.99
C PHE A 218 -8.00 0.88 1.68
N SER A 219 -8.32 -0.37 1.35
CA SER A 219 -9.11 -0.70 0.15
C SER A 219 -10.51 -0.13 0.19
N ASP A 220 -11.17 -0.17 1.35
CA ASP A 220 -12.53 0.37 1.52
C ASP A 220 -12.53 1.90 1.50
N ALA A 221 -11.50 2.54 2.06
CA ALA A 221 -11.33 3.98 1.94
C ALA A 221 -11.21 4.40 0.46
N TYR A 222 -10.39 3.69 -0.31
CA TYR A 222 -10.23 3.93 -1.74
C TYR A 222 -11.53 3.70 -2.52
N ARG A 223 -12.24 2.60 -2.26
CA ARG A 223 -13.51 2.29 -2.93
C ARG A 223 -14.62 3.31 -2.69
N LYS A 224 -14.67 3.91 -1.50
CA LYS A 224 -15.66 4.95 -1.15
C LYS A 224 -15.51 6.21 -1.98
N LEU A 225 -14.35 6.45 -2.58
CA LEU A 225 -14.06 7.63 -3.39
C LEU A 225 -14.57 7.54 -4.84
N GLY A 226 -15.09 6.39 -5.26
CA GLY A 226 -15.73 6.18 -6.55
C GLY A 226 -15.13 5.02 -7.33
N ASN A 227 -15.89 4.56 -8.33
CA ASN A 227 -15.42 3.57 -9.30
C ASN A 227 -14.36 4.23 -10.20
N LEU A 228 -13.12 4.18 -9.77
CA LEU A 228 -11.99 4.66 -10.54
C LEU A 228 -11.72 3.64 -11.65
N SER A 229 -12.16 3.97 -12.84
CA SER A 229 -11.98 3.11 -14.01
C SER A 229 -10.54 3.22 -14.50
N GLY A 230 -9.78 2.13 -14.37
CA GLY A 230 -8.67 1.89 -15.27
C GLY A 230 -7.26 2.14 -14.75
N GLY A 231 -6.98 2.00 -13.43
CA GLY A 231 -5.61 2.03 -12.94
C GLY A 231 -5.45 1.30 -11.60
N SER A 232 -4.25 0.78 -11.34
CA SER A 232 -3.88 0.24 -10.04
C SER A 232 -3.12 1.31 -9.25
N VAL A 233 -3.40 1.43 -7.95
CA VAL A 233 -2.67 2.30 -7.03
C VAL A 233 -1.83 1.42 -6.13
N TYR A 234 -0.57 1.75 -6.01
CA TYR A 234 0.39 1.06 -5.14
C TYR A 234 0.90 2.01 -4.07
N ALA A 235 1.09 1.49 -2.85
CA ALA A 235 1.86 2.17 -1.83
C ALA A 235 3.16 1.39 -1.59
N LEU A 236 4.28 2.12 -1.62
CA LEU A 236 5.62 1.57 -1.53
C LEU A 236 6.28 2.00 -0.22
N ASN A 237 7.03 1.10 0.40
CA ASN A 237 7.92 1.46 1.48
C ASN A 237 9.25 2.04 0.93
N ARG A 238 10.18 2.41 1.82
CA ARG A 238 11.47 3.01 1.42
C ARG A 238 12.36 2.08 0.60
N GLU A 239 12.14 0.77 0.67
CA GLU A 239 12.85 -0.25 -0.10
C GLU A 239 12.15 -0.58 -1.42
N ASN A 240 11.16 0.24 -1.83
CA ASN A 240 10.33 0.02 -3.02
C ASN A 240 9.53 -1.29 -2.99
N MET A 241 9.24 -1.83 -1.79
CA MET A 241 8.36 -2.98 -1.65
C MET A 241 6.91 -2.53 -1.62
N ILE A 242 6.04 -3.21 -2.35
CA ILE A 242 4.61 -2.93 -2.42
C ILE A 242 3.95 -3.46 -1.14
N PHE A 243 3.50 -2.59 -0.25
CA PHE A 243 2.77 -2.99 0.95
C PHE A 243 1.25 -2.78 0.83
N PHE A 244 0.79 -2.09 -0.19
CA PHE A 244 -0.61 -1.94 -0.54
C PHE A 244 -0.78 -1.90 -2.06
N SER A 245 -1.85 -2.54 -2.55
CA SER A 245 -2.27 -2.52 -3.95
C SER A 245 -3.79 -2.56 -4.04
N THR A 246 -4.38 -1.74 -4.90
CA THR A 246 -5.83 -1.77 -5.15
C THR A 246 -6.28 -2.99 -5.95
N SER A 247 -5.38 -3.58 -6.73
CA SER A 247 -5.63 -4.82 -7.49
C SER A 247 -5.28 -6.09 -6.73
N HIS A 248 -4.70 -5.97 -5.52
CA HIS A 248 -4.13 -7.08 -4.73
C HIS A 248 -2.99 -7.83 -5.45
N GLU A 249 -2.53 -7.32 -6.57
CA GLU A 249 -1.40 -7.89 -7.30
C GLU A 249 -0.08 -7.34 -6.75
N HIS A 250 0.97 -8.16 -6.86
CA HIS A 250 2.35 -7.81 -6.49
C HIS A 250 2.59 -7.42 -5.02
N LEU A 251 1.63 -7.67 -4.10
CA LEU A 251 1.80 -7.42 -2.67
C LEU A 251 3.03 -8.16 -2.13
N GLY A 252 3.86 -7.46 -1.36
CA GLY A 252 5.11 -8.01 -0.81
C GLY A 252 6.26 -8.14 -1.80
N SER A 253 6.07 -7.78 -3.08
CA SER A 253 7.14 -7.78 -4.09
C SER A 253 7.80 -6.41 -4.23
N SER A 254 8.99 -6.36 -4.83
CA SER A 254 9.63 -5.11 -5.22
C SER A 254 8.91 -4.50 -6.42
N PHE A 255 8.66 -3.20 -6.35
CA PHE A 255 8.06 -2.46 -7.47
C PHE A 255 9.08 -2.32 -8.60
N ASP A 256 8.69 -2.79 -9.79
CA ASP A 256 9.45 -2.59 -11.03
C ASP A 256 8.69 -1.60 -11.93
N PRO A 257 9.17 -0.36 -12.11
CA PRO A 257 8.51 0.60 -12.99
C PRO A 257 8.46 0.19 -14.46
N ALA A 258 9.25 -0.81 -14.87
CA ALA A 258 9.19 -1.37 -16.23
C ALA A 258 7.95 -2.23 -16.46
N LEU A 259 7.25 -2.67 -15.41
CA LEU A 259 6.00 -3.44 -15.51
C LEU A 259 4.78 -2.56 -15.82
N GLU A 260 4.88 -1.24 -15.67
CA GLU A 260 3.78 -0.31 -15.96
C GLU A 260 4.28 0.86 -16.82
N GLU A 261 3.89 0.85 -18.10
CA GLU A 261 4.26 1.85 -19.12
C GLU A 261 3.82 3.31 -18.77
N ASN A 262 3.06 3.54 -17.68
CA ASN A 262 2.48 4.84 -17.32
C ASN A 262 2.39 5.08 -15.80
N ALA A 263 3.33 4.61 -15.00
CA ALA A 263 3.29 4.86 -13.56
C ALA A 263 3.60 6.33 -13.22
N GLU A 264 2.62 7.08 -12.68
CA GLU A 264 2.86 8.39 -12.06
C GLU A 264 3.23 8.16 -10.58
N VAL A 265 4.43 8.58 -10.17
CA VAL A 265 4.89 8.50 -8.78
C VAL A 265 4.54 9.79 -8.05
N THR A 266 3.72 9.70 -7.00
CA THR A 266 3.44 10.80 -6.06
C THR A 266 4.22 10.56 -4.77
N THR A 267 5.10 11.46 -4.41
CA THR A 267 5.93 11.40 -3.18
C THR A 267 5.30 12.22 -2.04
#